data_f112c2fdce20fe7ec6f4f54aad040e7c
#
_entry.id   f112c2fdce20fe7ec6f4f54aad040e7c
#
_cell.length_a   1.000
_cell.length_b   1.000
_cell.length_c   1.000
_cell.angle_alpha   90.00
_cell.angle_beta   90.00
_cell.angle_gamma   90.00
#
_symmetry.space_group_name_H-M   'P 1'
#
loop_
_entity.id
_entity.type
_entity.pdbx_description
1 polymer ?
#
loop_
_entity_poly.entity_id
_entity_poly.type
_entity_poly.pdbx_seq_one_letter_code
_entity_poly.pdbx_strand_id
1 'polypeptide(L)'
;MRRPMRRLTLRSKIMRGVVAPFFALLAVLSVVLGVANATFWKPSNVVIAYANVSGTRYIVTDPGVLNLVDNRVRISVAALHTRKPICVAVGLTKDVRGWVAGSPVQRITGLRDWNNLSVSEVSGKTSVQAGDSVDIKDPDVKFQESNLWPIVTCQLGLAKLAINTADYVQSSGSASYDHPVASG
;
A
#
# COMPACT_ATOMS: atom_id res chain seq x y z
N MET A 1 -72.97 11.54 -37.68
CA MET A 1 -71.70 11.76 -37.06
C MET A 1 -71.37 10.55 -36.15
N ARG A 2 -70.57 9.60 -36.60
CA ARG A 2 -70.13 8.43 -35.79
C ARG A 2 -68.63 8.58 -35.49
N ARG A 3 -68.32 8.75 -34.20
CA ARG A 3 -66.99 8.93 -33.69
C ARG A 3 -66.23 7.57 -33.73
N PRO A 4 -64.94 7.51 -34.15
CA PRO A 4 -64.13 6.28 -34.12
C PRO A 4 -63.49 6.16 -32.74
N MET A 5 -64.13 5.49 -31.80
CA MET A 5 -63.63 5.20 -30.46
C MET A 5 -63.07 3.78 -30.33
N ARG A 6 -62.33 3.26 -31.28
CA ARG A 6 -61.91 1.84 -31.23
C ARG A 6 -60.39 1.61 -31.30
N ARG A 7 -59.57 2.63 -31.43
CA ARG A 7 -58.11 2.43 -31.57
C ARG A 7 -57.27 2.60 -30.29
N LEU A 8 -57.84 3.20 -29.24
CA LEU A 8 -57.14 3.44 -27.99
C LEU A 8 -57.06 2.23 -27.06
N THR A 9 -57.99 1.29 -27.15
CA THR A 9 -58.05 0.12 -26.26
C THR A 9 -57.06 -0.98 -26.62
N LEU A 10 -56.65 -1.13 -27.88
CA LEU A 10 -55.72 -2.13 -28.30
C LEU A 10 -54.29 -1.80 -27.89
N ARG A 11 -53.88 -0.54 -28.03
CA ARG A 11 -52.56 -0.06 -27.58
C ARG A 11 -52.39 -0.19 -26.06
N SER A 12 -53.44 0.11 -25.29
CA SER A 12 -53.45 -0.02 -23.83
C SER A 12 -53.31 -1.47 -23.36
N LYS A 13 -53.92 -2.42 -24.07
CA LYS A 13 -53.84 -3.87 -23.75
C LYS A 13 -52.49 -4.45 -24.09
N ILE A 14 -51.89 -4.06 -25.21
CA ILE A 14 -50.53 -4.47 -25.60
C ILE A 14 -49.47 -3.89 -24.64
N MET A 15 -49.63 -2.62 -24.26
CA MET A 15 -48.74 -1.95 -23.31
C MET A 15 -48.77 -2.59 -21.93
N ARG A 16 -49.92 -3.01 -21.42
CA ARG A 16 -50.06 -3.71 -20.13
C ARG A 16 -49.68 -5.20 -20.20
N GLY A 17 -49.93 -5.85 -21.34
CA GLY A 17 -49.73 -7.28 -21.46
C GLY A 17 -48.28 -7.72 -21.75
N VAL A 18 -47.47 -6.87 -22.41
CA VAL A 18 -46.13 -7.21 -22.84
C VAL A 18 -45.07 -6.27 -22.23
N VAL A 19 -45.35 -4.97 -22.25
CA VAL A 19 -44.34 -3.97 -21.81
C VAL A 19 -44.19 -3.97 -20.28
N ALA A 20 -45.27 -4.12 -19.54
CA ALA A 20 -45.22 -4.12 -18.07
C ALA A 20 -44.40 -5.31 -17.52
N PRO A 21 -44.64 -6.58 -17.95
CA PRO A 21 -43.84 -7.68 -17.46
C PRO A 21 -42.36 -7.60 -17.92
N PHE A 22 -42.09 -7.02 -19.08
CA PHE A 22 -40.72 -6.80 -19.53
C PHE A 22 -39.95 -5.84 -18.59
N PHE A 23 -40.57 -4.69 -18.24
CA PHE A 23 -39.96 -3.76 -17.28
C PHE A 23 -39.88 -4.34 -15.87
N ALA A 24 -40.84 -5.13 -15.45
CA ALA A 24 -40.78 -5.83 -14.17
C ALA A 24 -39.57 -6.81 -14.12
N LEU A 25 -39.35 -7.54 -15.19
CA LEU A 25 -38.22 -8.45 -15.30
C LEU A 25 -36.87 -7.73 -15.30
N LEU A 26 -36.76 -6.59 -16.01
CA LEU A 26 -35.58 -5.75 -16.00
C LEU A 26 -35.34 -5.15 -14.60
N ALA A 27 -36.37 -4.75 -13.89
CA ALA A 27 -36.24 -4.24 -12.52
C ALA A 27 -35.69 -5.33 -11.57
N VAL A 28 -36.23 -6.53 -11.63
CA VAL A 28 -35.74 -7.66 -10.83
C VAL A 28 -34.29 -7.98 -11.17
N LEU A 29 -33.93 -8.01 -12.45
CA LEU A 29 -32.56 -8.29 -12.90
C LEU A 29 -31.60 -7.21 -12.38
N SER A 30 -32.00 -5.94 -12.42
CA SER A 30 -31.20 -4.82 -11.91
C SER A 30 -30.97 -4.91 -10.41
N VAL A 31 -31.97 -5.32 -9.63
CA VAL A 31 -31.84 -5.53 -8.19
C VAL A 31 -30.89 -6.69 -7.90
N VAL A 32 -31.05 -7.81 -8.60
CA VAL A 32 -30.17 -8.98 -8.44
C VAL A 32 -28.72 -8.64 -8.77
N LEU A 33 -28.47 -7.94 -9.89
CA LEU A 33 -27.14 -7.50 -10.27
C LEU A 33 -26.57 -6.47 -9.27
N GLY A 34 -27.39 -5.56 -8.75
CA GLY A 34 -26.99 -4.60 -7.73
C GLY A 34 -26.56 -5.30 -6.43
N VAL A 35 -27.35 -6.27 -5.95
CA VAL A 35 -27.02 -7.05 -4.76
C VAL A 35 -25.76 -7.91 -5.01
N ALA A 36 -25.66 -8.57 -6.17
CA ALA A 36 -24.48 -9.36 -6.53
C ALA A 36 -23.20 -8.50 -6.55
N ASN A 37 -23.28 -7.30 -7.15
CA ASN A 37 -22.16 -6.36 -7.18
C ASN A 37 -21.77 -5.87 -5.77
N ALA A 38 -22.73 -5.65 -4.90
CA ALA A 38 -22.46 -5.18 -3.53
C ALA A 38 -21.92 -6.27 -2.61
N THR A 39 -22.17 -7.55 -2.89
CA THR A 39 -21.82 -8.68 -2.01
C THR A 39 -20.69 -9.53 -2.56
N PHE A 40 -20.80 -10.01 -3.81
CA PHE A 40 -19.85 -10.96 -4.39
C PHE A 40 -18.70 -10.28 -5.15
N TRP A 41 -18.96 -9.15 -5.80
CA TRP A 41 -17.97 -8.44 -6.61
C TRP A 41 -17.40 -7.19 -5.91
N LYS A 42 -17.61 -7.09 -4.60
CA LYS A 42 -17.02 -5.99 -3.83
C LYS A 42 -15.50 -6.03 -3.98
N PRO A 43 -14.88 -5.02 -4.58
CA PRO A 43 -13.43 -4.97 -4.69
C PRO A 43 -12.79 -4.94 -3.30
N SER A 44 -11.64 -5.57 -3.17
CA SER A 44 -10.85 -5.50 -1.95
C SER A 44 -10.43 -4.04 -1.70
N ASN A 45 -10.64 -3.57 -0.48
CA ASN A 45 -10.13 -2.25 -0.03
C ASN A 45 -8.68 -2.34 0.47
N VAL A 46 -8.01 -3.44 0.22
CA VAL A 46 -6.61 -3.65 0.59
C VAL A 46 -5.81 -3.85 -0.68
N VAL A 47 -4.81 -3.02 -0.87
CA VAL A 47 -3.78 -3.20 -1.91
C VAL A 47 -2.61 -3.94 -1.28
N ILE A 48 -2.17 -5.02 -1.91
CA ILE A 48 -1.03 -5.82 -1.45
C ILE A 48 0.00 -5.81 -2.57
N ALA A 49 1.15 -5.23 -2.32
CA ALA A 49 2.26 -5.21 -3.25
C ALA A 49 3.48 -5.93 -2.67
N TYR A 50 4.20 -6.62 -3.51
CA TYR A 50 5.33 -7.47 -3.14
C TYR A 50 6.62 -6.99 -3.79
N ALA A 51 7.74 -7.25 -3.11
CA ALA A 51 9.07 -7.20 -3.69
C ALA A 51 9.86 -8.43 -3.28
N ASN A 52 10.56 -9.01 -4.23
CA ASN A 52 11.60 -9.98 -3.94
C ASN A 52 12.93 -9.27 -4.00
N VAL A 53 13.65 -9.30 -2.91
CA VAL A 53 14.96 -8.65 -2.76
C VAL A 53 16.01 -9.69 -2.35
N SER A 54 17.21 -9.56 -2.87
CA SER A 54 18.30 -10.47 -2.59
C SER A 54 19.65 -9.75 -2.68
N GLY A 55 20.68 -10.32 -2.06
CA GLY A 55 22.05 -9.85 -2.22
C GLY A 55 22.45 -8.68 -1.31
N THR A 56 21.52 -8.06 -0.57
CA THR A 56 21.83 -6.97 0.36
C THR A 56 21.32 -7.24 1.76
N ARG A 57 21.98 -6.62 2.73
CA ARG A 57 21.59 -6.70 4.14
C ARG A 57 20.45 -5.77 4.49
N TYR A 58 20.35 -4.64 3.78
CA TYR A 58 19.39 -3.59 4.09
C TYR A 58 18.42 -3.38 2.95
N ILE A 59 17.15 -3.22 3.32
CA ILE A 59 16.07 -2.78 2.44
C ILE A 59 15.55 -1.48 3.01
N VAL A 60 15.45 -0.45 2.18
CA VAL A 60 14.99 0.88 2.58
C VAL A 60 13.86 1.30 1.65
N THR A 61 12.78 1.83 2.21
CA THR A 61 11.74 2.48 1.41
C THR A 61 12.06 3.95 1.22
N ASP A 62 11.84 4.45 0.01
CA ASP A 62 11.93 5.88 -0.24
C ASP A 62 10.82 6.63 0.50
N PRO A 63 11.09 7.90 0.85
CA PRO A 63 10.09 8.79 1.39
C PRO A 63 8.80 8.82 0.55
N GLY A 64 7.65 8.82 1.22
CA GLY A 64 6.35 8.86 0.56
C GLY A 64 5.82 7.53 0.01
N VAL A 65 6.66 6.49 -0.09
CA VAL A 65 6.23 5.19 -0.63
C VAL A 65 5.17 4.52 0.24
N LEU A 66 5.26 4.67 1.55
CA LEU A 66 4.36 4.00 2.48
C LEU A 66 2.93 4.56 2.44
N ASN A 67 2.76 5.82 2.06
CA ASN A 67 1.46 6.48 1.99
C ASN A 67 0.93 6.72 0.56
N LEU A 68 1.46 5.98 -0.41
CA LEU A 68 1.01 6.08 -1.81
C LEU A 68 -0.48 5.72 -2.00
N VAL A 69 -1.01 4.83 -1.18
CA VAL A 69 -2.38 4.31 -1.32
C VAL A 69 -3.25 4.68 -0.12
N ASP A 70 -2.76 4.43 1.10
CA ASP A 70 -3.48 4.69 2.35
C ASP A 70 -2.47 5.03 3.44
N ASN A 71 -2.93 5.75 4.46
CA ASN A 71 -2.12 6.04 5.65
C ASN A 71 -1.95 4.82 6.57
N ARG A 72 -2.83 3.84 6.48
CA ARG A 72 -2.73 2.58 7.25
C ARG A 72 -1.97 1.54 6.47
N VAL A 73 -0.74 1.30 6.86
CA VAL A 73 0.19 0.41 6.18
C VAL A 73 0.55 -0.77 7.05
N ARG A 74 0.56 -1.95 6.46
CA ARG A 74 1.11 -3.16 7.07
C ARG A 74 2.29 -3.63 6.25
N ILE A 75 3.43 -3.66 6.90
CA ILE A 75 4.68 -4.15 6.32
C ILE A 75 4.90 -5.56 6.84
N SER A 76 5.28 -6.47 5.95
CA SER A 76 5.64 -7.84 6.29
C SER A 76 6.91 -8.19 5.56
N VAL A 77 7.95 -8.53 6.31
CA VAL A 77 9.25 -8.92 5.76
C VAL A 77 9.53 -10.35 6.17
N ALA A 78 9.74 -11.22 5.18
CA ALA A 78 10.10 -12.61 5.40
C ALA A 78 11.49 -12.87 4.83
N ALA A 79 12.36 -13.50 5.60
CA ALA A 79 13.61 -14.02 5.08
C ALA A 79 13.55 -15.53 5.01
N LEU A 80 13.83 -16.03 3.81
CA LEU A 80 13.95 -17.46 3.56
C LEU A 80 15.34 -17.93 4.02
N HIS A 81 15.38 -19.04 4.76
CA HIS A 81 16.63 -19.73 5.10
C HIS A 81 17.55 -19.02 6.10
N THR A 82 17.06 -18.11 6.91
CA THR A 82 17.84 -17.51 8.00
C THR A 82 17.33 -17.89 9.38
N ARG A 83 18.27 -18.12 10.30
CA ARG A 83 18.01 -18.27 11.74
C ARG A 83 18.21 -16.97 12.51
N LYS A 84 18.56 -15.88 11.82
CA LYS A 84 18.77 -14.58 12.43
C LYS A 84 17.43 -13.81 12.48
N PRO A 85 17.22 -12.97 13.49
CA PRO A 85 16.05 -12.13 13.53
C PRO A 85 16.06 -11.11 12.37
N ILE A 86 14.89 -10.85 11.85
CA ILE A 86 14.62 -9.77 10.90
C ILE A 86 14.10 -8.60 11.71
N CYS A 87 14.72 -7.44 11.55
CA CYS A 87 14.28 -6.22 12.18
C CYS A 87 13.64 -5.28 11.14
N VAL A 88 12.48 -4.75 11.48
CA VAL A 88 11.81 -3.70 10.71
C VAL A 88 11.67 -2.48 11.61
N ALA A 89 12.13 -1.33 11.15
CA ALA A 89 12.07 -0.10 11.90
C ALA A 89 11.52 1.05 11.05
N VAL A 90 10.92 2.01 11.72
CA VAL A 90 10.52 3.31 11.15
C VAL A 90 11.35 4.39 11.83
N GLY A 91 11.93 5.28 11.03
CA GLY A 91 12.75 6.37 11.53
C GLY A 91 12.73 7.57 10.59
N LEU A 92 13.36 8.65 11.00
CA LEU A 92 13.52 9.83 10.16
C LEU A 92 14.41 9.48 8.96
N THR A 93 14.13 10.05 7.81
CA THR A 93 14.89 9.83 6.57
C THR A 93 16.38 10.01 6.75
N LYS A 94 16.80 11.07 7.47
CA LYS A 94 18.20 11.34 7.76
C LYS A 94 18.86 10.23 8.60
N ASP A 95 18.13 9.69 9.57
CA ASP A 95 18.64 8.69 10.50
C ASP A 95 18.78 7.33 9.78
N VAL A 96 17.77 6.97 8.96
CA VAL A 96 17.84 5.78 8.11
C VAL A 96 18.99 5.86 7.12
N ARG A 97 19.15 7.00 6.44
CA ARG A 97 20.27 7.22 5.51
C ARG A 97 21.61 7.15 6.21
N GLY A 98 21.75 7.75 7.39
CA GLY A 98 22.95 7.66 8.20
C GLY A 98 23.26 6.21 8.63
N TRP A 99 22.22 5.47 9.06
CA TRP A 99 22.41 4.07 9.48
C TRP A 99 22.90 3.17 8.36
N VAL A 100 22.39 3.31 7.15
CA VAL A 100 22.76 2.48 6.01
C VAL A 100 23.94 3.02 5.20
N ALA A 101 24.50 4.16 5.60
CA ALA A 101 25.60 4.81 4.90
C ALA A 101 26.78 3.84 4.68
N GLY A 102 27.33 3.85 3.48
CA GLY A 102 28.46 2.98 3.11
C GLY A 102 28.10 1.50 2.89
N SER A 103 26.85 1.09 3.11
CA SER A 103 26.38 -0.28 2.88
C SER A 103 25.60 -0.38 1.57
N PRO A 104 25.65 -1.52 0.86
CA PRO A 104 24.75 -1.77 -0.25
C PRO A 104 23.32 -1.94 0.26
N VAL A 105 22.38 -1.29 -0.41
CA VAL A 105 20.96 -1.31 -0.04
C VAL A 105 20.08 -1.59 -1.25
N GLN A 106 18.97 -2.26 -0.99
CA GLN A 106 17.84 -2.31 -1.93
C GLN A 106 16.85 -1.23 -1.54
N ARG A 107 16.52 -0.34 -2.50
CA ARG A 107 15.57 0.75 -2.29
C ARG A 107 14.24 0.42 -2.93
N ILE A 108 13.18 0.48 -2.15
CA ILE A 108 11.81 0.43 -2.64
C ILE A 108 11.42 1.87 -3.01
N THR A 109 11.29 2.13 -4.31
CA THR A 109 11.11 3.47 -4.86
C THR A 109 9.64 3.81 -5.17
N GLY A 110 8.74 2.82 -5.07
CA GLY A 110 7.32 3.01 -5.34
C GLY A 110 6.63 1.73 -5.78
N LEU A 111 5.49 1.87 -6.43
CA LEU A 111 4.77 0.78 -7.08
C LEU A 111 5.19 0.71 -8.55
N ARG A 112 5.54 -0.49 -9.03
CA ARG A 112 5.70 -0.76 -10.45
C ARG A 112 4.34 -1.07 -11.09
N ASP A 113 3.50 -1.78 -10.37
CA ASP A 113 2.10 -2.06 -10.68
C ASP A 113 1.32 -2.30 -9.38
N TRP A 114 0.03 -2.60 -9.46
CA TRP A 114 -0.83 -2.78 -8.28
C TRP A 114 -0.42 -3.91 -7.34
N ASN A 115 0.40 -4.85 -7.81
CA ASN A 115 0.82 -6.02 -7.04
C ASN A 115 2.34 -6.07 -6.81
N ASN A 116 3.12 -5.20 -7.46
CA ASN A 116 4.57 -5.25 -7.39
C ASN A 116 5.17 -3.90 -7.04
N LEU A 117 6.13 -3.94 -6.11
CA LEU A 117 6.94 -2.79 -5.75
C LEU A 117 8.07 -2.60 -6.76
N SER A 118 8.45 -1.37 -6.98
CA SER A 118 9.64 -1.00 -7.74
C SER A 118 10.84 -1.03 -6.81
N VAL A 119 11.87 -1.78 -7.19
CA VAL A 119 13.09 -1.94 -6.41
C VAL A 119 14.28 -1.47 -7.24
N SER A 120 15.20 -0.76 -6.61
CA SER A 120 16.45 -0.28 -7.18
C SER A 120 17.60 -0.62 -6.24
N GLU A 121 18.69 -1.14 -6.77
CA GLU A 121 19.88 -1.44 -6.01
C GLU A 121 20.80 -0.22 -5.97
N VAL A 122 21.29 0.10 -4.77
CA VAL A 122 22.28 1.17 -4.55
C VAL A 122 23.53 0.54 -3.98
N SER A 123 24.63 0.65 -4.73
CA SER A 123 25.94 0.18 -4.28
C SER A 123 26.43 1.06 -3.12
N GLY A 124 26.98 0.44 -2.07
CA GLY A 124 27.47 1.15 -0.89
C GLY A 124 28.63 2.13 -1.13
N LYS A 125 29.17 2.17 -2.35
CA LYS A 125 30.21 3.13 -2.76
C LYS A 125 29.64 4.41 -3.40
N THR A 126 28.31 4.46 -3.63
CA THR A 126 27.70 5.64 -4.25
C THR A 126 27.62 6.72 -3.18
N SER A 127 28.57 7.63 -3.29
CA SER A 127 28.70 8.92 -2.63
C SER A 127 27.44 9.35 -1.86
N VAL A 128 27.54 9.30 -0.55
CA VAL A 128 26.94 10.32 0.30
C VAL A 128 27.26 11.64 -0.38
N GLN A 129 26.27 12.32 -0.92
CA GLN A 129 26.45 13.71 -1.33
C GLN A 129 27.04 14.43 -0.11
N ALA A 130 28.20 15.04 -0.30
CA ALA A 130 28.90 15.74 0.76
C ALA A 130 27.91 16.71 1.44
N GLY A 131 27.50 16.38 2.66
CA GLY A 131 26.55 17.15 3.46
C GLY A 131 25.38 16.36 4.05
N ASP A 132 24.99 15.19 3.53
CA ASP A 132 23.67 14.60 3.87
C ASP A 132 23.68 13.36 4.78
N SER A 133 24.80 12.70 4.99
CA SER A 133 24.81 11.56 5.91
C SER A 133 26.20 11.27 6.46
N VAL A 134 26.35 11.47 7.73
CA VAL A 134 27.45 10.91 8.52
C VAL A 134 27.05 9.48 8.86
N ASP A 135 27.96 8.52 8.76
CA ASP A 135 27.73 7.18 9.28
C ASP A 135 27.52 7.29 10.80
N ILE A 136 26.27 7.07 11.22
CA ILE A 136 25.87 7.18 12.63
C ILE A 136 25.79 5.81 13.32
N LYS A 137 26.26 4.76 12.66
CA LYS A 137 26.36 3.45 13.29
C LYS A 137 27.38 3.49 14.41
N ASP A 138 26.91 3.27 15.60
CA ASP A 138 27.75 2.85 16.69
C ASP A 138 27.90 1.33 16.62
N PRO A 139 29.12 0.79 16.46
CA PRO A 139 29.34 -0.66 16.37
C PRO A 139 28.88 -1.39 17.63
N ASP A 140 28.80 -0.70 18.76
CA ASP A 140 28.42 -1.27 20.06
C ASP A 140 26.90 -1.22 20.31
N VAL A 141 26.16 -0.42 19.53
CA VAL A 141 24.70 -0.32 19.64
C VAL A 141 24.02 -1.27 18.66
N LYS A 142 23.23 -2.17 19.20
CA LYS A 142 22.40 -3.05 18.37
C LYS A 142 21.27 -2.25 17.71
N PHE A 143 20.91 -2.64 16.50
CA PHE A 143 19.85 -1.99 15.73
C PHE A 143 18.58 -1.77 16.55
N GLN A 144 18.14 -2.77 17.30
CA GLN A 144 16.92 -2.71 18.10
C GLN A 144 17.03 -1.77 19.32
N GLU A 145 18.21 -1.55 19.82
CA GLU A 145 18.47 -0.75 21.02
C GLU A 145 18.74 0.74 20.70
N SER A 146 18.81 1.07 19.41
CA SER A 146 19.07 2.44 18.95
C SER A 146 17.86 3.35 19.19
N ASN A 147 18.11 4.54 19.72
CA ASN A 147 17.13 5.57 19.93
C ASN A 147 16.66 6.28 18.63
N LEU A 148 17.22 5.90 17.49
CA LEU A 148 16.88 6.46 16.18
C LEU A 148 15.50 5.98 15.69
N TRP A 149 15.00 4.88 16.25
CA TRP A 149 13.78 4.23 15.80
C TRP A 149 12.63 4.48 16.78
N PRO A 150 11.66 5.34 16.44
CA PRO A 150 10.42 5.46 17.22
C PRO A 150 9.62 4.16 17.24
N ILE A 151 9.74 3.34 16.19
CA ILE A 151 9.15 2.01 16.15
C ILE A 151 10.17 1.04 15.57
N VAL A 152 10.39 -0.09 16.28
CA VAL A 152 11.21 -1.19 15.80
C VAL A 152 10.61 -2.53 16.24
N THR A 153 10.65 -3.51 15.36
CA THR A 153 10.20 -4.87 15.63
C THR A 153 11.22 -5.85 15.06
N CYS A 154 11.70 -6.76 15.88
CA CYS A 154 12.64 -7.83 15.45
C CYS A 154 11.98 -9.19 15.71
N GLN A 155 11.88 -10.04 14.70
CA GLN A 155 11.25 -11.35 14.78
C GLN A 155 12.02 -12.38 13.95
N LEU A 156 11.98 -13.64 14.37
CA LEU A 156 12.56 -14.74 13.61
C LEU A 156 11.64 -15.13 12.45
N GLY A 157 12.20 -15.22 11.26
CA GLY A 157 11.53 -15.72 10.06
C GLY A 157 10.58 -14.72 9.38
N LEU A 158 9.67 -14.10 10.13
CA LEU A 158 8.68 -13.16 9.58
C LEU A 158 8.46 -12.00 10.55
N ALA A 159 8.95 -10.83 10.19
CA ALA A 159 8.67 -9.59 10.92
C ALA A 159 7.46 -8.88 10.33
N LYS A 160 6.56 -8.42 11.19
CA LYS A 160 5.35 -7.68 10.83
C LYS A 160 5.28 -6.37 11.60
N LEU A 161 5.02 -5.30 10.89
CA LEU A 161 4.82 -3.97 11.46
C LEU A 161 3.57 -3.34 10.86
N ALA A 162 2.69 -2.83 11.72
CA ALA A 162 1.52 -2.07 11.30
C ALA A 162 1.68 -0.64 11.79
N ILE A 163 1.56 0.32 10.90
CA ILE A 163 1.71 1.73 11.19
C ILE A 163 0.57 2.53 10.57
N ASN A 164 0.29 3.67 11.18
CA ASN A 164 -0.50 4.72 10.55
C ASN A 164 0.44 5.88 10.24
N THR A 165 0.73 6.11 8.97
CA THR A 165 1.69 7.14 8.55
C THR A 165 1.23 8.54 8.90
N ALA A 166 -0.07 8.77 9.09
CA ALA A 166 -0.61 10.05 9.53
C ALA A 166 -0.13 10.45 10.94
N ASP A 167 0.19 9.48 11.80
CA ASP A 167 0.65 9.74 13.17
C ASP A 167 2.09 10.30 13.20
N TYR A 168 2.81 10.18 12.09
CA TYR A 168 4.20 10.64 11.93
C TYR A 168 4.34 11.90 11.07
N VAL A 169 3.25 12.39 10.49
CA VAL A 169 3.21 13.69 9.82
C VAL A 169 3.08 14.77 10.91
N GLN A 170 4.21 15.36 11.30
CA GLN A 170 4.14 16.46 12.23
C GLN A 170 3.41 17.66 11.62
N SER A 171 2.45 18.17 12.36
CA SER A 171 1.64 19.34 12.06
C SER A 171 2.38 20.66 12.21
N SER A 172 3.60 20.79 11.75
CA SER A 172 4.31 22.05 11.76
C SER A 172 4.99 22.31 10.42
N GLY A 173 4.39 23.19 9.67
CA GLY A 173 4.89 23.95 8.55
C GLY A 173 6.10 23.41 7.78
N SER A 174 5.88 22.93 6.57
CA SER A 174 6.84 22.76 5.47
C SER A 174 7.99 21.75 5.59
N ALA A 175 7.96 20.79 6.50
CA ALA A 175 8.84 19.64 6.43
C ALA A 175 7.99 18.39 6.36
N SER A 176 7.84 17.83 5.16
CA SER A 176 7.30 16.48 5.03
C SER A 176 8.28 15.51 5.68
N TYR A 177 7.93 15.00 6.85
CA TYR A 177 8.67 13.91 7.46
C TYR A 177 8.30 12.64 6.71
N ASP A 178 9.12 12.32 5.73
CA ASP A 178 9.04 11.06 5.04
C ASP A 178 9.64 9.97 5.93
N HIS A 179 8.88 8.93 6.18
CA HIS A 179 9.27 7.82 7.04
C HIS A 179 9.73 6.62 6.23
N PRO A 180 11.02 6.50 5.90
CA PRO A 180 11.52 5.27 5.29
C PRO A 180 11.48 4.14 6.32
N VAL A 181 11.13 2.96 5.87
CA VAL A 181 11.26 1.73 6.65
C VAL A 181 12.59 1.10 6.30
N ALA A 182 13.40 0.81 7.31
CA ALA A 182 14.62 0.04 7.16
C ALA A 182 14.41 -1.36 7.73
N SER A 183 14.87 -2.39 6.99
CA SER A 183 14.94 -3.76 7.47
C SER A 183 16.37 -4.25 7.42
N GLY A 184 16.82 -4.92 8.45
CA GLY A 184 18.17 -5.45 8.58
C GLY A 184 18.22 -6.86 9.14
#